data_e2ff7bd0968aa3ab5646bbff6795c436
#
_entry.id   e2ff7bd0968aa3ab5646bbff6795c436
#
_cell.length_a   1.000
_cell.length_b   1.000
_cell.length_c   1.000
_cell.angle_alpha   90.00
_cell.angle_beta   90.00
_cell.angle_gamma   90.00
#
_symmetry.space_group_name_H-M   'P 1'
#
loop_
_entity.id
_entity.type
_entity.pdbx_description
1 polymer ?
#
loop_
_entity_poly.entity_id
_entity_poly.type
_entity_poly.pdbx_seq_one_letter_code
_entity_poly.pdbx_strand_id
1 'polypeptide(L)'
;MNKEIVAQLREWADIYNDLQYFQEDPIAFPTRFAELSARGERCLKDVEVAAVFAAHFAWGRRSMIVRDCGRLFDEMDWRPYDYVMRGVWRDEAVSVHRTIKWSEVAAICGRLKEFYEGHESLEALTVNEMRVGIFGQKEDAKAPNKKINMMRRWMVRDDGKVDLGVWKGTSP
;
A
#
# COMPACT_ATOMS: atom_id res chain seq x y z
N MET A 1 -0.91 -22.15 -25.28
CA MET A 1 -2.12 -21.52 -24.71
C MET A 1 -3.06 -21.17 -25.86
N ASN A 2 -4.35 -21.52 -25.78
CA ASN A 2 -5.32 -21.27 -26.84
C ASN A 2 -5.44 -19.75 -27.09
N LYS A 3 -5.33 -19.33 -28.39
CA LYS A 3 -5.36 -17.90 -28.78
C LYS A 3 -6.69 -17.23 -28.41
N GLU A 4 -7.80 -17.97 -28.49
CA GLU A 4 -9.13 -17.48 -28.11
C GLU A 4 -9.22 -17.16 -26.60
N ILE A 5 -8.67 -18.04 -25.76
CA ILE A 5 -8.62 -17.81 -24.31
C ILE A 5 -7.79 -16.56 -23.98
N VAL A 6 -6.65 -16.39 -24.67
CA VAL A 6 -5.82 -15.20 -24.46
C VAL A 6 -6.55 -13.93 -24.88
N ALA A 7 -7.26 -13.95 -26.01
CA ALA A 7 -8.04 -12.82 -26.48
C ALA A 7 -9.15 -12.46 -25.47
N GLN A 8 -9.90 -13.47 -24.98
CA GLN A 8 -10.95 -13.28 -24.00
C GLN A 8 -10.42 -12.73 -22.66
N LEU A 9 -9.26 -13.25 -22.19
CA LEU A 9 -8.66 -12.75 -20.95
C LEU A 9 -8.18 -11.29 -21.08
N ARG A 10 -7.69 -10.89 -22.26
CA ARG A 10 -7.31 -9.50 -22.53
C ARG A 10 -8.53 -8.59 -22.54
N GLU A 11 -9.59 -8.99 -23.25
CA GLU A 11 -10.86 -8.25 -23.26
C GLU A 11 -11.40 -8.04 -21.84
N TRP A 12 -11.44 -9.08 -21.02
CA TRP A 12 -11.87 -8.96 -19.63
C TRP A 12 -10.94 -8.07 -18.79
N ALA A 13 -9.62 -8.17 -18.99
CA ALA A 13 -8.68 -7.30 -18.31
C ALA A 13 -8.92 -5.83 -18.66
N ASP A 14 -9.19 -5.52 -19.93
CA ASP A 14 -9.48 -4.15 -20.38
C ASP A 14 -10.82 -3.62 -19.81
N ILE A 15 -11.86 -4.48 -19.79
CA ILE A 15 -13.17 -4.12 -19.23
C ILE A 15 -13.09 -3.86 -17.73
N TYR A 16 -12.40 -4.74 -16.99
CA TYR A 16 -12.35 -4.66 -15.51
C TYR A 16 -11.24 -3.77 -14.97
N ASN A 17 -10.33 -3.30 -15.81
CA ASN A 17 -9.32 -2.31 -15.43
C ASN A 17 -9.88 -0.88 -15.59
N ASP A 18 -10.89 -0.57 -14.80
CA ASP A 18 -11.60 0.70 -14.79
C ASP A 18 -11.87 1.14 -13.35
N LEU A 19 -11.70 2.42 -13.05
CA LEU A 19 -11.83 3.01 -11.70
C LEU A 19 -13.16 2.71 -11.03
N GLN A 20 -14.25 2.52 -11.79
CA GLN A 20 -15.57 2.18 -11.23
C GLN A 20 -15.54 0.89 -10.39
N TYR A 21 -14.66 -0.08 -10.72
CA TYR A 21 -14.52 -1.34 -9.99
C TYR A 21 -13.61 -1.24 -8.77
N PHE A 22 -12.91 -0.09 -8.59
CA PHE A 22 -11.91 0.12 -7.54
C PHE A 22 -12.32 1.20 -6.53
N GLN A 23 -13.53 1.76 -6.63
CA GLN A 23 -14.02 2.79 -5.68
C GLN A 23 -14.05 2.29 -4.23
N GLU A 24 -14.37 1.01 -4.04
CA GLU A 24 -14.35 0.34 -2.73
C GLU A 24 -13.16 -0.61 -2.59
N ASP A 25 -12.01 -0.28 -3.16
CA ASP A 25 -10.78 -1.07 -3.09
C ASP A 25 -9.72 -0.33 -2.24
N PRO A 26 -8.86 -1.04 -1.50
CA PRO A 26 -7.81 -0.40 -0.71
C PRO A 26 -6.84 0.47 -1.52
N ILE A 27 -6.70 0.27 -2.83
CA ILE A 27 -5.90 1.15 -3.68
C ILE A 27 -6.42 2.60 -3.69
N ALA A 28 -7.70 2.81 -3.41
CA ALA A 28 -8.29 4.15 -3.33
C ALA A 28 -7.58 5.08 -2.32
N PHE A 29 -6.97 4.51 -1.27
CA PHE A 29 -6.24 5.29 -0.28
C PHE A 29 -4.93 5.87 -0.85
N PRO A 30 -3.96 5.07 -1.34
CA PRO A 30 -2.77 5.66 -1.96
C PRO A 30 -3.11 6.50 -3.20
N THR A 31 -4.15 6.19 -3.96
CA THR A 31 -4.63 7.03 -5.08
C THR A 31 -4.99 8.44 -4.62
N ARG A 32 -5.77 8.57 -3.54
CA ARG A 32 -6.10 9.87 -2.94
C ARG A 32 -4.85 10.69 -2.59
N PHE A 33 -3.84 10.05 -1.98
CA PHE A 33 -2.60 10.74 -1.64
C PHE A 33 -1.75 11.07 -2.87
N ALA A 34 -1.78 10.24 -3.91
CA ALA A 34 -1.12 10.55 -5.19
C ALA A 34 -1.73 11.78 -5.86
N GLU A 35 -3.06 11.90 -5.87
CA GLU A 35 -3.76 13.08 -6.36
C GLU A 35 -3.39 14.34 -5.56
N LEU A 36 -3.33 14.26 -4.23
CA LEU A 36 -2.90 15.35 -3.37
C LEU A 36 -1.43 15.71 -3.60
N SER A 37 -0.57 14.71 -3.83
CA SER A 37 0.84 14.92 -4.15
C SER A 37 1.02 15.63 -5.50
N ALA A 38 0.25 15.24 -6.52
CA ALA A 38 0.27 15.91 -7.82
C ALA A 38 -0.14 17.39 -7.75
N ARG A 39 -0.95 17.76 -6.75
CA ARG A 39 -1.33 19.15 -6.48
C ARG A 39 -0.36 19.91 -5.56
N GLY A 40 0.69 19.26 -5.09
CA GLY A 40 1.66 19.84 -4.13
C GLY A 40 1.16 19.93 -2.69
N GLU A 41 0.04 19.28 -2.36
CA GLU A 41 -0.56 19.30 -1.02
C GLU A 41 -0.02 18.19 -0.10
N ARG A 42 0.60 17.17 -0.68
CA ARG A 42 1.23 16.03 0.00
C ARG A 42 2.53 15.65 -0.71
N CYS A 43 3.33 14.79 -0.10
CA CYS A 43 4.57 14.29 -0.70
C CYS A 43 4.45 12.82 -1.12
N LEU A 44 5.43 12.31 -1.88
CA LEU A 44 5.49 10.89 -2.27
C LEU A 44 5.49 9.95 -1.05
N LYS A 45 6.11 10.35 0.05
CA LYS A 45 6.17 9.54 1.27
C LYS A 45 4.78 9.31 1.90
N ASP A 46 3.83 10.26 1.75
CA ASP A 46 2.44 10.04 2.15
C ASP A 46 1.79 8.94 1.29
N VAL A 47 2.05 8.92 -0.02
CA VAL A 47 1.55 7.88 -0.93
C VAL A 47 2.13 6.51 -0.56
N GLU A 48 3.42 6.45 -0.28
CA GLU A 48 4.13 5.22 0.10
C GLU A 48 3.61 4.64 1.41
N VAL A 49 3.47 5.47 2.45
CA VAL A 49 2.92 5.04 3.74
C VAL A 49 1.48 4.55 3.58
N ALA A 50 0.68 5.27 2.78
CA ALA A 50 -0.68 4.85 2.48
C ALA A 50 -0.73 3.51 1.75
N ALA A 51 0.15 3.30 0.76
CA ALA A 51 0.23 2.05 0.02
C ALA A 51 0.67 0.87 0.91
N VAL A 52 1.62 1.08 1.83
CA VAL A 52 2.06 0.07 2.83
C VAL A 52 0.88 -0.41 3.66
N PHE A 53 0.12 0.51 4.27
CA PHE A 53 -0.97 0.13 5.15
C PHE A 53 -2.19 -0.39 4.40
N ALA A 54 -2.55 0.19 3.26
CA ALA A 54 -3.63 -0.31 2.42
C ALA A 54 -3.36 -1.76 1.96
N ALA A 55 -2.13 -2.04 1.53
CA ALA A 55 -1.72 -3.40 1.14
C ALA A 55 -1.65 -4.36 2.34
N HIS A 56 -1.26 -3.86 3.52
CA HIS A 56 -1.20 -4.66 4.75
C HIS A 56 -2.59 -5.09 5.22
N PHE A 57 -3.60 -4.23 5.05
CA PHE A 57 -4.99 -4.50 5.41
C PHE A 57 -5.76 -5.25 4.31
N ALA A 58 -5.20 -5.41 3.11
CA ALA A 58 -5.90 -5.95 1.94
C ALA A 58 -6.14 -7.47 2.01
N TRP A 59 -6.83 -7.92 3.08
CA TRP A 59 -7.29 -9.29 3.22
C TRP A 59 -8.60 -9.40 4.01
N GLY A 60 -9.55 -10.13 3.47
CA GLY A 60 -10.88 -10.25 4.03
C GLY A 60 -11.97 -9.64 3.12
N ARG A 61 -13.08 -9.21 3.72
CA ARG A 61 -14.17 -8.57 2.98
C ARG A 61 -13.78 -7.14 2.61
N ARG A 62 -13.98 -6.75 1.35
CA ARG A 62 -13.60 -5.43 0.81
C ARG A 62 -14.17 -4.26 1.64
N SER A 63 -15.46 -4.30 1.98
CA SER A 63 -16.09 -3.27 2.82
C SER A 63 -15.43 -3.11 4.20
N MET A 64 -14.99 -4.22 4.83
CA MET A 64 -14.26 -4.16 6.09
C MET A 64 -12.85 -3.56 5.91
N ILE A 65 -12.18 -3.92 4.83
CA ILE A 65 -10.84 -3.39 4.52
C ILE A 65 -10.92 -1.87 4.38
N VAL A 66 -11.83 -1.37 3.55
CA VAL A 66 -12.01 0.07 3.31
C VAL A 66 -12.38 0.81 4.60
N ARG A 67 -13.35 0.30 5.38
CA ARG A 67 -13.71 0.88 6.67
C ARG A 67 -12.51 0.98 7.63
N ASP A 68 -11.75 -0.10 7.75
CA ASP A 68 -10.67 -0.17 8.73
C ASP A 68 -9.43 0.60 8.27
N CYS A 69 -9.17 0.70 6.95
CA CYS A 69 -8.21 1.67 6.40
C CYS A 69 -8.65 3.11 6.72
N GLY A 70 -9.93 3.45 6.52
CA GLY A 70 -10.47 4.76 6.90
C GLY A 70 -10.19 5.10 8.36
N ARG A 71 -10.49 4.18 9.30
CA ARG A 71 -10.19 4.35 10.73
C ARG A 71 -8.70 4.58 11.01
N LEU A 72 -7.83 3.90 10.28
CA LEU A 72 -6.38 4.10 10.40
C LEU A 72 -5.97 5.49 9.92
N PHE A 73 -6.47 5.94 8.76
CA PHE A 73 -6.13 7.27 8.25
C PHE A 73 -6.78 8.40 9.03
N ASP A 74 -7.94 8.18 9.66
CA ASP A 74 -8.53 9.11 10.63
C ASP A 74 -7.62 9.28 11.86
N GLU A 75 -7.06 8.19 12.40
CA GLU A 75 -6.06 8.23 13.48
C GLU A 75 -4.79 8.99 13.07
N MET A 76 -4.44 8.95 11.79
CA MET A 76 -3.29 9.66 11.22
C MET A 76 -3.61 11.12 10.84
N ASP A 77 -4.82 11.64 11.11
CA ASP A 77 -5.29 12.95 10.67
C ASP A 77 -5.13 13.15 9.15
N TRP A 78 -5.22 12.08 8.38
CA TRP A 78 -4.96 12.04 6.95
C TRP A 78 -3.60 12.64 6.55
N ARG A 79 -2.60 12.50 7.44
CA ARG A 79 -1.19 12.90 7.26
C ARG A 79 -0.27 11.71 7.58
N PRO A 80 -0.26 10.66 6.75
CA PRO A 80 0.39 9.41 7.11
C PRO A 80 1.90 9.53 7.30
N TYR A 81 2.60 10.32 6.49
CA TYR A 81 4.03 10.54 6.67
C TYR A 81 4.34 11.34 7.95
N ASP A 82 3.61 12.44 8.20
CA ASP A 82 3.75 13.23 9.43
C ASP A 82 3.48 12.37 10.67
N TYR A 83 2.45 11.51 10.61
CA TYR A 83 2.13 10.57 11.68
C TYR A 83 3.29 9.62 11.98
N VAL A 84 3.90 9.05 10.94
CA VAL A 84 5.09 8.18 11.07
C VAL A 84 6.24 8.94 11.70
N MET A 85 6.56 10.15 11.22
CA MET A 85 7.74 10.88 11.64
C MET A 85 7.64 11.50 13.04
N ARG A 86 6.42 11.73 13.55
CA ARG A 86 6.25 12.27 14.92
C ARG A 86 6.77 11.32 16.02
N GLY A 87 6.86 10.01 15.75
CA GLY A 87 7.49 9.03 16.63
C GLY A 87 6.66 8.62 17.85
N VAL A 88 5.41 9.03 17.93
CA VAL A 88 4.46 8.64 18.98
C VAL A 88 3.19 8.14 18.28
N TRP A 89 2.89 6.87 18.44
CA TRP A 89 1.80 6.20 17.78
C TRP A 89 0.87 5.51 18.76
N ARG A 90 -0.35 5.27 18.34
CA ARG A 90 -1.29 4.44 19.08
C ARG A 90 -0.75 3.01 19.16
N ASP A 91 -0.36 2.57 20.35
CA ASP A 91 0.22 1.26 20.64
C ASP A 91 -0.68 0.50 21.62
N GLU A 92 -1.70 -0.14 21.10
CA GLU A 92 -2.68 -0.89 21.88
C GLU A 92 -2.81 -2.31 21.34
N ALA A 93 -3.04 -3.28 22.25
CA ALA A 93 -3.31 -4.67 21.89
C ALA A 93 -4.75 -4.88 21.35
N VAL A 94 -5.41 -3.81 20.90
CA VAL A 94 -6.76 -3.81 20.32
C VAL A 94 -6.66 -3.93 18.79
N SER A 95 -7.55 -4.71 18.21
CA SER A 95 -7.62 -4.89 16.75
C SER A 95 -8.05 -3.61 16.05
N VAL A 96 -7.30 -3.23 15.02
CA VAL A 96 -7.69 -2.21 14.04
C VAL A 96 -8.34 -2.86 12.80
N HIS A 97 -7.82 -4.02 12.37
CA HIS A 97 -8.37 -4.78 11.25
C HIS A 97 -8.15 -6.28 11.48
N ARG A 98 -9.21 -7.04 11.69
CA ARG A 98 -9.17 -8.50 11.92
C ARG A 98 -8.17 -8.87 13.03
N THR A 99 -7.08 -9.57 12.69
CA THR A 99 -6.02 -9.94 13.64
C THR A 99 -4.93 -8.87 13.79
N ILE A 100 -4.92 -7.85 12.92
CA ILE A 100 -3.94 -6.74 12.98
C ILE A 100 -4.33 -5.81 14.13
N LYS A 101 -3.39 -5.54 15.01
CA LYS A 101 -3.54 -4.68 16.18
C LYS A 101 -2.90 -3.31 15.96
N TRP A 102 -3.30 -2.31 16.75
CA TRP A 102 -2.63 -1.01 16.77
C TRP A 102 -1.15 -1.11 17.11
N SER A 103 -0.76 -2.04 17.98
CA SER A 103 0.65 -2.31 18.30
C SER A 103 1.46 -2.80 17.09
N GLU A 104 0.84 -3.53 16.17
CA GLU A 104 1.48 -3.93 14.91
C GLU A 104 1.64 -2.73 13.95
N VAL A 105 0.62 -1.88 13.89
CA VAL A 105 0.70 -0.60 13.15
C VAL A 105 1.81 0.28 13.71
N ALA A 106 1.90 0.45 15.03
CA ALA A 106 2.96 1.20 15.69
C ALA A 106 4.36 0.64 15.37
N ALA A 107 4.50 -0.68 15.39
CA ALA A 107 5.77 -1.35 15.03
C ALA A 107 6.17 -1.10 13.57
N ILE A 108 5.21 -1.08 12.63
CA ILE A 108 5.46 -0.72 11.23
C ILE A 108 5.84 0.76 11.12
N CYS A 109 5.14 1.66 11.81
CA CYS A 109 5.48 3.08 11.86
C CYS A 109 6.92 3.32 12.36
N GLY A 110 7.35 2.58 13.39
CA GLY A 110 8.71 2.66 13.90
C GLY A 110 9.76 2.32 12.85
N ARG A 111 9.57 1.24 12.10
CA ARG A 111 10.47 0.83 11.02
C ARG A 111 10.44 1.79 9.83
N LEU A 112 9.27 2.32 9.49
CA LEU A 112 9.14 3.34 8.44
C LEU A 112 9.87 4.63 8.84
N LYS A 113 9.74 5.06 10.11
CA LYS A 113 10.46 6.23 10.62
C LYS A 113 11.97 6.04 10.51
N GLU A 114 12.50 4.94 11.05
CA GLU A 114 13.92 4.60 10.97
C GLU A 114 14.41 4.60 9.50
N PHE A 115 13.62 4.01 8.60
CA PHE A 115 13.94 4.01 7.18
C PHE A 115 14.00 5.42 6.59
N TYR A 116 12.99 6.25 6.81
CA TYR A 116 12.91 7.59 6.22
C TYR A 116 13.88 8.61 6.85
N GLU A 117 14.49 8.31 7.98
CA GLU A 117 15.60 9.13 8.53
C GLU A 117 16.85 9.09 7.62
N GLY A 118 17.01 8.05 6.82
CA GLY A 118 18.16 7.89 5.91
C GLY A 118 17.82 7.74 4.43
N HIS A 119 16.54 7.67 4.07
CA HIS A 119 16.12 7.34 2.69
C HIS A 119 14.94 8.21 2.24
N GLU A 120 14.94 8.55 0.95
CA GLU A 120 13.90 9.40 0.37
C GLU A 120 12.66 8.63 -0.11
N SER A 121 12.78 7.35 -0.45
CA SER A 121 11.68 6.55 -1.02
C SER A 121 11.88 5.06 -0.75
N LEU A 122 10.76 4.35 -0.55
CA LEU A 122 10.72 2.89 -0.45
C LEU A 122 10.98 2.19 -1.79
N GLU A 123 11.00 2.91 -2.90
CA GLU A 123 11.17 2.38 -4.26
C GLU A 123 12.45 1.53 -4.40
N ALA A 124 13.53 1.95 -3.74
CA ALA A 124 14.82 1.27 -3.80
C ALA A 124 14.83 -0.10 -3.13
N LEU A 125 13.87 -0.40 -2.24
CA LEU A 125 13.83 -1.65 -1.49
C LEU A 125 13.40 -2.81 -2.37
N THR A 126 14.11 -3.92 -2.27
CA THR A 126 13.67 -5.22 -2.79
C THR A 126 12.46 -5.74 -2.02
N VAL A 127 11.79 -6.75 -2.56
CA VAL A 127 10.66 -7.42 -1.89
C VAL A 127 11.08 -8.00 -0.53
N ASN A 128 12.29 -8.58 -0.43
CA ASN A 128 12.79 -9.15 0.83
C ASN A 128 13.15 -8.07 1.85
N GLU A 129 13.76 -6.98 1.43
CA GLU A 129 14.05 -5.84 2.31
C GLU A 129 12.77 -5.20 2.85
N MET A 130 11.73 -5.04 2.03
CA MET A 130 10.41 -4.60 2.51
C MET A 130 9.81 -5.59 3.50
N ARG A 131 9.91 -6.90 3.20
CA ARG A 131 9.39 -7.95 4.06
C ARG A 131 10.01 -7.90 5.47
N VAL A 132 11.32 -7.81 5.53
CA VAL A 132 12.06 -7.81 6.79
C VAL A 132 12.06 -6.42 7.42
N GLY A 133 12.51 -5.42 6.67
CA GLY A 133 12.75 -4.07 7.18
C GLY A 133 11.49 -3.27 7.49
N ILE A 134 10.43 -3.41 6.70
CA ILE A 134 9.20 -2.63 6.91
C ILE A 134 8.13 -3.46 7.64
N PHE A 135 7.84 -4.67 7.15
CA PHE A 135 6.79 -5.49 7.76
C PHE A 135 7.28 -6.32 8.96
N GLY A 136 8.58 -6.36 9.27
CA GLY A 136 9.15 -7.09 10.40
C GLY A 136 8.93 -8.59 10.33
N GLN A 137 8.77 -9.12 9.14
CA GLN A 137 8.60 -10.55 8.91
C GLN A 137 9.96 -11.24 8.77
N LYS A 138 10.02 -12.53 9.08
CA LYS A 138 11.25 -13.31 8.87
C LYS A 138 11.60 -13.39 7.40
N GLU A 139 12.89 -13.40 7.09
CA GLU A 139 13.37 -13.68 5.75
C GLU A 139 12.86 -15.04 5.26
N ASP A 140 12.29 -15.05 4.06
CA ASP A 140 11.79 -16.27 3.42
C ASP A 140 11.71 -16.05 1.91
N ALA A 141 12.70 -16.56 1.19
CA ALA A 141 12.77 -16.46 -0.27
C ALA A 141 11.63 -17.19 -1.01
N LYS A 142 10.93 -18.11 -0.34
CA LYS A 142 9.82 -18.86 -0.91
C LYS A 142 8.45 -18.28 -0.55
N ALA A 143 8.41 -17.27 0.31
CA ALA A 143 7.15 -16.65 0.70
C ALA A 143 6.47 -15.96 -0.50
N PRO A 144 5.15 -16.07 -0.64
CA PRO A 144 4.43 -15.50 -1.78
C PRO A 144 4.43 -13.96 -1.81
N ASN A 145 4.77 -13.28 -0.71
CA ASN A 145 4.88 -11.82 -0.59
C ASN A 145 3.74 -11.01 -1.22
N LYS A 146 2.52 -11.55 -1.19
CA LYS A 146 1.34 -11.06 -1.92
C LYS A 146 1.08 -9.56 -1.72
N LYS A 147 1.09 -9.09 -0.46
CA LYS A 147 0.85 -7.68 -0.11
C LYS A 147 1.93 -6.75 -0.68
N ILE A 148 3.19 -7.17 -0.63
CA ILE A 148 4.32 -6.37 -1.12
C ILE A 148 4.28 -6.29 -2.66
N ASN A 149 4.06 -7.41 -3.33
CA ASN A 149 3.94 -7.46 -4.78
C ASN A 149 2.75 -6.64 -5.28
N MET A 150 1.60 -6.69 -4.57
CA MET A 150 0.43 -5.88 -4.88
C MET A 150 0.73 -4.39 -4.72
N MET A 151 1.35 -3.98 -3.60
CA MET A 151 1.76 -2.60 -3.37
C MET A 151 2.74 -2.12 -4.45
N ARG A 152 3.78 -2.91 -4.74
CA ARG A 152 4.75 -2.56 -5.80
C ARG A 152 4.09 -2.41 -7.15
N ARG A 153 3.15 -3.30 -7.50
CA ARG A 153 2.39 -3.18 -8.74
C ARG A 153 1.64 -1.84 -8.79
N TRP A 154 0.92 -1.47 -7.74
CA TRP A 154 0.21 -0.19 -7.67
C TRP A 154 1.14 1.01 -7.89
N MET A 155 2.33 0.97 -7.28
CA MET A 155 3.27 2.09 -7.29
C MET A 155 4.04 2.24 -8.61
N VAL A 156 4.35 1.11 -9.27
CA VAL A 156 5.22 1.08 -10.48
C VAL A 156 4.42 1.10 -11.79
N ARG A 157 3.30 0.39 -11.84
CA ARG A 157 2.54 0.27 -13.08
C ARG A 157 1.82 1.58 -13.38
N ASP A 158 2.16 2.16 -14.53
CA ASP A 158 1.46 3.30 -15.11
C ASP A 158 0.56 2.81 -16.24
N ASP A 159 -0.70 2.55 -15.93
CA ASP A 159 -1.70 2.12 -16.92
C ASP A 159 -2.66 3.25 -17.32
N GLY A 160 -2.48 4.43 -16.73
CA GLY A 160 -3.32 5.59 -16.97
C GLY A 160 -4.78 5.43 -16.48
N LYS A 161 -5.07 4.40 -15.68
CA LYS A 161 -6.43 4.05 -15.22
C LYS A 161 -6.51 3.85 -13.70
N VAL A 162 -5.92 2.77 -13.18
CA VAL A 162 -6.10 2.31 -11.81
C VAL A 162 -4.80 2.35 -11.02
N ASP A 163 -3.72 1.82 -11.57
CA ASP A 163 -2.42 1.80 -10.91
C ASP A 163 -1.77 3.20 -10.95
N LEU A 164 -0.92 3.52 -10.01
CA LEU A 164 -0.49 4.90 -9.70
C LEU A 164 0.71 5.38 -10.54
N GLY A 165 1.62 4.47 -10.90
CA GLY A 165 2.80 4.80 -11.70
C GLY A 165 3.74 5.86 -11.10
N VAL A 166 3.80 5.96 -9.77
CA VAL A 166 4.61 6.99 -9.08
C VAL A 166 6.05 6.55 -8.83
N TRP A 167 6.36 5.27 -8.95
CA TRP A 167 7.71 4.72 -8.91
C TRP A 167 8.21 4.40 -10.33
N LYS A 168 9.51 4.56 -10.55
CA LYS A 168 10.15 4.36 -11.86
C LYS A 168 10.67 2.94 -12.09
N GLY A 169 10.61 2.08 -11.06
CA GLY A 169 11.11 0.71 -11.12
C GLY A 169 10.34 -0.19 -12.08
N THR A 170 10.79 -1.43 -12.24
CA THR A 170 10.05 -2.45 -13.01
C THR A 170 8.94 -3.05 -12.15
N SER A 171 7.74 -3.18 -12.72
CA SER A 171 6.66 -3.92 -12.09
C SER A 171 7.05 -5.39 -11.88
N PRO A 172 6.70 -6.00 -10.75
CA PRO A 172 6.92 -7.42 -10.50
C PRO A 172 6.14 -8.29 -11.47
#